data_8df4e178b8d893c12767304305f85f5e
#
_entry.id   8df4e178b8d893c12767304305f85f5e
#
_cell.length_a   1.000
_cell.length_b   1.000
_cell.length_c   1.000
_cell.angle_alpha   90.00
_cell.angle_beta   90.00
_cell.angle_gamma   90.00
#
_symmetry.space_group_name_H-M   'P 1'
#
loop_
_entity.id
_entity.type
_entity.pdbx_description
1 polymer ?
#
loop_
_entity_poly.entity_id
_entity_poly.type
_entity_poly.pdbx_seq_one_letter_code
_entity_poly.pdbx_strand_id
1 'polypeptide(L)'
;MGLTSEDAFDLMAKGAQNGLDKSGELADNIAEYGQLWAQAGFSAEEMFTILQNGLDSGAYNLDKINDFVKEFTISLADGRIEENLKHFSSGTRTLFQQWKTGKATAKDVFQSVVNDLATAENQQEALAIASETWSALGEDNAMKVITSLNKTNQAYKNVQGTMEDIKKIKYDTLEARFQSLGKKFQTEVAVPIAEKALPAMEEG
;
A
#
# COMPACT_ATOMS: atom_id res chain seq x y z
N MET A 1 -1.42 -8.04 -8.92
CA MET A 1 -0.17 -8.31 -8.17
C MET A 1 0.47 -9.67 -8.51
N GLY A 2 -0.24 -10.58 -9.17
CA GLY A 2 0.34 -11.83 -9.72
C GLY A 2 0.86 -12.84 -8.68
N LEU A 3 0.38 -12.77 -7.44
CA LEU A 3 0.74 -13.69 -6.38
C LEU A 3 0.00 -15.02 -6.49
N THR A 4 0.67 -16.10 -6.10
CA THR A 4 -0.02 -17.35 -5.78
C THR A 4 -0.80 -17.19 -4.46
N SER A 5 -1.76 -18.09 -4.20
CA SER A 5 -2.46 -18.10 -2.92
C SER A 5 -1.49 -18.32 -1.74
N GLU A 6 -0.47 -19.14 -1.93
CA GLU A 6 0.56 -19.42 -0.93
C GLU A 6 1.36 -18.15 -0.59
N ASP A 7 1.86 -17.43 -1.60
CA ASP A 7 2.60 -16.18 -1.39
C ASP A 7 1.74 -15.12 -0.68
N ALA A 8 0.44 -15.04 -1.02
CA ALA A 8 -0.49 -14.12 -0.36
C ALA A 8 -0.68 -14.48 1.13
N PHE A 9 -0.83 -15.77 1.45
CA PHE A 9 -0.93 -16.22 2.84
C PHE A 9 0.35 -15.99 3.63
N ASP A 10 1.52 -16.21 3.02
CA ASP A 10 2.81 -15.96 3.66
C ASP A 10 3.00 -14.48 3.98
N LEU A 11 2.60 -13.57 3.07
CA LEU A 11 2.61 -12.13 3.32
C LEU A 11 1.66 -11.74 4.46
N MET A 12 0.42 -12.26 4.44
CA MET A 12 -0.55 -11.99 5.50
C MET A 12 -0.07 -12.50 6.86
N ALA A 13 0.48 -13.70 6.89
CA ALA A 13 1.05 -14.30 8.09
C ALA A 13 2.20 -13.45 8.64
N LYS A 14 3.10 -12.98 7.77
CA LYS A 14 4.19 -12.09 8.13
C LYS A 14 3.68 -10.74 8.62
N GLY A 15 2.68 -10.18 7.96
CA GLY A 15 2.02 -8.95 8.39
C GLY A 15 1.44 -9.07 9.79
N ALA A 16 0.73 -10.16 10.07
CA ALA A 16 0.18 -10.42 11.40
C ALA A 16 1.28 -10.60 12.47
N GLN A 17 2.37 -11.31 12.17
CA GLN A 17 3.53 -11.42 13.06
C GLN A 17 4.15 -10.06 13.39
N ASN A 18 4.24 -9.17 12.39
CA ASN A 18 4.79 -7.83 12.55
C ASN A 18 3.79 -6.83 13.15
N GLY A 19 2.56 -7.26 13.43
CA GLY A 19 1.55 -6.46 14.11
C GLY A 19 0.64 -5.64 13.20
N LEU A 20 0.64 -5.87 11.87
CA LEU A 20 -0.31 -5.23 10.95
C LEU A 20 -1.77 -5.61 11.24
N ASP A 21 -2.01 -6.78 11.84
CA ASP A 21 -3.34 -7.29 12.13
C ASP A 21 -3.77 -7.10 13.60
N LYS A 22 -3.20 -6.12 14.30
CA LYS A 22 -3.57 -5.87 15.71
C LYS A 22 -5.05 -5.50 15.89
N SER A 23 -5.63 -4.78 14.94
CA SER A 23 -7.05 -4.45 14.90
C SER A 23 -7.95 -5.55 14.32
N GLY A 24 -7.37 -6.59 13.69
CA GLY A 24 -8.10 -7.64 12.99
C GLY A 24 -8.63 -7.22 11.61
N GLU A 25 -8.12 -6.12 11.04
CA GLU A 25 -8.63 -5.50 9.80
C GLU A 25 -7.74 -5.77 8.57
N LEU A 26 -6.62 -6.49 8.72
CA LEU A 26 -5.65 -6.66 7.63
C LEU A 26 -6.26 -7.31 6.39
N ALA A 27 -7.07 -8.36 6.56
CA ALA A 27 -7.70 -9.05 5.44
C ALA A 27 -8.70 -8.16 4.71
N ASP A 28 -9.53 -7.42 5.44
CA ASP A 28 -10.52 -6.50 4.90
C ASP A 28 -9.83 -5.37 4.11
N ASN A 29 -8.75 -4.81 4.66
CA ASN A 29 -7.94 -3.81 3.99
C ASN A 29 -7.32 -4.30 2.68
N ILE A 30 -6.78 -5.52 2.66
CA ILE A 30 -6.21 -6.10 1.43
C ILE A 30 -7.31 -6.33 0.39
N ALA A 31 -8.48 -6.81 0.81
CA ALA A 31 -9.62 -7.03 -0.07
C ALA A 31 -10.13 -5.73 -0.69
N GLU A 32 -10.23 -4.67 0.10
CA GLU A 32 -10.74 -3.36 -0.33
C GLU A 32 -9.75 -2.61 -1.22
N TYR A 33 -8.49 -2.51 -0.78
CA TYR A 33 -7.50 -1.62 -1.40
C TYR A 33 -6.50 -2.33 -2.32
N GLY A 34 -6.37 -3.66 -2.27
CA GLY A 34 -5.35 -4.40 -3.02
C GLY A 34 -5.38 -4.13 -4.53
N GLN A 35 -6.57 -3.94 -5.11
CA GLN A 35 -6.70 -3.60 -6.52
C GLN A 35 -6.19 -2.18 -6.83
N LEU A 36 -6.45 -1.21 -5.95
CA LEU A 36 -5.95 0.15 -6.08
C LEU A 36 -4.41 0.17 -6.12
N TRP A 37 -3.78 -0.53 -5.17
CA TRP A 37 -2.33 -0.65 -5.11
C TRP A 37 -1.73 -1.29 -6.37
N ALA A 38 -2.36 -2.36 -6.86
CA ALA A 38 -1.94 -3.03 -8.08
C ALA A 38 -2.05 -2.11 -9.31
N GLN A 39 -3.15 -1.37 -9.44
CA GLN A 39 -3.35 -0.41 -10.53
C GLN A 39 -2.36 0.75 -10.48
N ALA A 40 -1.98 1.19 -9.28
CA ALA A 40 -0.94 2.20 -9.09
C ALA A 40 0.48 1.69 -9.41
N GLY A 41 0.66 0.37 -9.58
CA GLY A 41 1.93 -0.26 -9.94
C GLY A 41 2.73 -0.81 -8.77
N PHE A 42 2.15 -0.90 -7.57
CA PHE A 42 2.81 -1.49 -6.40
C PHE A 42 2.75 -3.01 -6.43
N SER A 43 3.80 -3.67 -5.96
CA SER A 43 3.76 -5.08 -5.61
C SER A 43 3.08 -5.29 -4.25
N ALA A 44 2.71 -6.53 -3.94
CA ALA A 44 2.15 -6.83 -2.64
C ALA A 44 3.16 -6.63 -1.50
N GLU A 45 4.41 -6.99 -1.71
CA GLU A 45 5.49 -6.75 -0.75
C GLU A 45 5.68 -5.25 -0.46
N GLU A 46 5.61 -4.41 -1.49
CA GLU A 46 5.66 -2.95 -1.34
C GLU A 46 4.45 -2.43 -0.57
N MET A 47 3.24 -2.91 -0.85
CA MET A 47 2.04 -2.57 -0.10
C MET A 47 2.22 -2.87 1.40
N PHE A 48 2.60 -4.11 1.75
CA PHE A 48 2.83 -4.50 3.14
C PHE A 48 3.94 -3.68 3.81
N THR A 49 5.02 -3.38 3.08
CA THR A 49 6.11 -2.54 3.55
C THR A 49 5.62 -1.13 3.90
N ILE A 50 4.83 -0.52 3.02
CA ILE A 50 4.30 0.84 3.22
C ILE A 50 3.28 0.87 4.36
N LEU A 51 2.39 -0.13 4.44
CA LEU A 51 1.45 -0.26 5.56
C LEU A 51 2.20 -0.36 6.91
N GLN A 52 3.27 -1.17 6.96
CA GLN A 52 4.10 -1.29 8.17
C GLN A 52 4.77 0.03 8.52
N ASN A 53 5.42 0.68 7.56
CA ASN A 53 6.10 1.95 7.78
C ASN A 53 5.14 3.03 8.30
N GLY A 54 3.92 3.07 7.76
CA GLY A 54 2.88 4.00 8.19
C GLY A 54 2.45 3.76 9.64
N LEU A 55 2.14 2.51 10.02
CA LEU A 55 1.78 2.17 11.40
C LEU A 55 2.92 2.44 12.38
N ASP A 56 4.14 2.03 12.05
CA ASP A 56 5.32 2.25 12.89
C ASP A 56 5.62 3.75 13.09
N SER A 57 5.18 4.58 12.16
CA SER A 57 5.32 6.04 12.23
C SER A 57 4.15 6.75 12.90
N GLY A 58 3.13 6.01 13.32
CA GLY A 58 2.02 6.52 14.13
C GLY A 58 0.74 6.79 13.34
N ALA A 59 0.55 6.17 12.17
CA ALA A 59 -0.76 6.17 11.52
C ALA A 59 -1.80 5.51 12.45
N TYR A 60 -3.01 6.06 12.46
CA TYR A 60 -4.08 5.60 13.34
C TYR A 60 -4.49 4.15 13.05
N ASN A 61 -4.61 3.80 11.77
CA ASN A 61 -4.96 2.47 11.28
C ASN A 61 -4.46 2.27 9.84
N LEU A 62 -4.73 1.09 9.25
CA LEU A 62 -4.36 0.77 7.88
C LEU A 62 -5.13 1.61 6.86
N ASP A 63 -6.40 1.91 7.10
CA ASP A 63 -7.23 2.73 6.19
C ASP A 63 -6.59 4.09 5.96
N LYS A 64 -6.04 4.70 7.00
CA LYS A 64 -5.38 6.00 6.88
C LYS A 64 -4.19 5.97 5.91
N ILE A 65 -3.44 4.88 5.91
CA ILE A 65 -2.29 4.71 5.00
C ILE A 65 -2.80 4.46 3.58
N ASN A 66 -3.84 3.64 3.43
CA ASN A 66 -4.50 3.39 2.15
C ASN A 66 -5.09 4.68 1.56
N ASP A 67 -5.67 5.54 2.40
CA ASP A 67 -6.20 6.85 1.99
C ASP A 67 -5.11 7.76 1.43
N PHE A 68 -3.89 7.75 1.98
CA PHE A 68 -2.78 8.52 1.40
C PHE A 68 -2.45 8.06 -0.03
N VAL A 69 -2.43 6.77 -0.29
CA VAL A 69 -2.16 6.25 -1.64
C VAL A 69 -3.34 6.51 -2.58
N LYS A 70 -4.56 6.35 -2.09
CA LYS A 70 -5.79 6.62 -2.84
C LYS A 70 -5.89 8.10 -3.23
N GLU A 71 -5.72 9.00 -2.27
CA GLU A 71 -5.78 10.45 -2.49
C GLU A 71 -4.69 10.90 -3.46
N PHE A 72 -3.49 10.31 -3.36
CA PHE A 72 -2.42 10.57 -4.31
C PHE A 72 -2.82 10.18 -5.75
N THR A 73 -3.42 9.01 -5.95
CA THR A 73 -3.89 8.58 -7.28
C THR A 73 -4.97 9.49 -7.83
N ILE A 74 -5.84 10.01 -6.97
CA ILE A 74 -6.84 11.02 -7.35
C ILE A 74 -6.15 12.32 -7.77
N SER A 75 -5.15 12.80 -7.01
CA SER A 75 -4.40 14.03 -7.29
C SER A 75 -3.64 13.98 -8.61
N LEU A 76 -3.15 12.78 -8.98
CA LEU A 76 -2.56 12.56 -10.31
C LEU A 76 -3.60 12.70 -11.42
N ALA A 77 -4.80 12.17 -11.22
CA ALA A 77 -5.84 12.11 -12.24
C ALA A 77 -6.61 13.41 -12.41
N ASP A 78 -6.83 14.17 -11.33
CA ASP A 78 -7.63 15.40 -11.31
C ASP A 78 -6.83 16.66 -11.69
N GLY A 79 -5.51 16.54 -11.85
CA GLY A 79 -4.63 17.63 -12.32
C GLY A 79 -3.97 18.44 -11.20
N ARG A 80 -4.29 18.22 -9.91
CA ARG A 80 -3.67 18.94 -8.79
C ARG A 80 -2.14 18.87 -8.80
N ILE A 81 -1.58 17.70 -9.06
CA ILE A 81 -0.12 17.54 -9.17
C ILE A 81 0.42 18.29 -10.38
N GLU A 82 -0.28 18.26 -11.54
CA GLU A 82 0.15 18.96 -12.75
C GLU A 82 0.20 20.48 -12.56
N GLU A 83 -0.81 21.06 -11.93
CA GLU A 83 -0.89 22.50 -11.65
C GLU A 83 0.23 22.96 -10.71
N ASN A 84 0.73 22.08 -9.88
CA ASN A 84 1.67 22.37 -8.82
C ASN A 84 3.10 21.81 -9.05
N LEU A 85 3.40 21.42 -10.28
CA LEU A 85 4.70 20.83 -10.65
C LEU A 85 5.93 21.70 -10.27
N LYS A 86 5.74 23.02 -10.13
CA LYS A 86 6.81 23.96 -9.71
C LYS A 86 7.35 23.66 -8.30
N HIS A 87 6.54 23.03 -7.43
CA HIS A 87 6.92 22.71 -6.05
C HIS A 87 7.67 21.39 -5.93
N PHE A 88 7.73 20.62 -7.02
CA PHE A 88 8.41 19.33 -7.03
C PHE A 88 9.79 19.41 -7.66
N SER A 89 10.65 18.47 -7.31
CA SER A 89 11.99 18.34 -7.87
C SER A 89 11.95 18.10 -9.39
N SER A 90 13.07 18.33 -10.06
CA SER A 90 13.20 18.02 -11.50
C SER A 90 12.98 16.54 -11.79
N GLY A 91 13.37 15.65 -10.88
CA GLY A 91 13.14 14.21 -10.98
C GLY A 91 11.65 13.89 -10.97
N THR A 92 10.90 14.42 -10.01
CA THR A 92 9.45 14.23 -9.92
C THR A 92 8.71 14.78 -11.14
N ARG A 93 9.09 15.98 -11.62
CA ARG A 93 8.53 16.55 -12.85
C ARG A 93 8.76 15.63 -14.05
N THR A 94 9.94 15.05 -14.19
CA THR A 94 10.27 14.11 -15.27
C THR A 94 9.44 12.84 -15.16
N LEU A 95 9.33 12.23 -13.98
CA LEU A 95 8.52 11.04 -13.75
C LEU A 95 7.04 11.29 -14.03
N PHE A 96 6.51 12.46 -13.63
CA PHE A 96 5.14 12.84 -13.96
C PHE A 96 4.89 12.88 -15.48
N GLN A 97 5.80 13.46 -16.27
CA GLN A 97 5.68 13.46 -17.74
C GLN A 97 5.78 12.04 -18.32
N GLN A 98 6.62 11.20 -17.75
CA GLN A 98 6.71 9.79 -18.14
C GLN A 98 5.43 9.03 -17.80
N TRP A 99 4.82 9.28 -16.64
CA TRP A 99 3.54 8.70 -16.26
C TRP A 99 2.42 9.10 -17.24
N LYS A 100 2.32 10.38 -17.64
CA LYS A 100 1.35 10.85 -18.66
C LYS A 100 1.49 10.11 -19.99
N THR A 101 2.68 9.65 -20.32
CA THR A 101 2.97 8.92 -21.56
C THR A 101 3.01 7.41 -21.41
N GLY A 102 2.66 6.89 -20.24
CA GLY A 102 2.66 5.45 -19.93
C GLY A 102 4.05 4.82 -19.76
N LYS A 103 5.10 5.63 -19.58
CA LYS A 103 6.49 5.18 -19.39
C LYS A 103 6.89 5.04 -17.92
N ALA A 104 6.07 5.54 -17.02
CA ALA A 104 6.22 5.40 -15.57
C ALA A 104 4.86 5.04 -14.95
N THR A 105 4.87 4.46 -13.76
CA THR A 105 3.68 4.11 -12.99
C THR A 105 3.29 5.24 -12.02
N ALA A 106 2.08 5.20 -11.47
CA ALA A 106 1.68 6.11 -10.40
C ALA A 106 2.57 5.92 -9.15
N LYS A 107 3.02 4.68 -8.88
CA LYS A 107 3.99 4.37 -7.84
C LYS A 107 5.29 5.16 -7.99
N ASP A 108 5.85 5.23 -9.21
CA ASP A 108 7.12 5.92 -9.43
C ASP A 108 7.01 7.41 -9.10
N VAL A 109 5.89 8.03 -9.47
CA VAL A 109 5.61 9.43 -9.11
C VAL A 109 5.37 9.58 -7.61
N PHE A 110 4.59 8.67 -6.99
CA PHE A 110 4.33 8.66 -5.54
C PHE A 110 5.62 8.63 -4.73
N GLN A 111 6.50 7.68 -5.04
CA GLN A 111 7.77 7.54 -4.34
C GLN A 111 8.66 8.78 -4.48
N SER A 112 8.65 9.40 -5.65
CA SER A 112 9.41 10.63 -5.89
C SER A 112 8.85 11.82 -5.11
N VAL A 113 7.52 11.98 -5.06
CA VAL A 113 6.85 13.03 -4.27
C VAL A 113 7.09 12.85 -2.77
N VAL A 114 6.96 11.63 -2.25
CA VAL A 114 7.27 11.34 -0.84
C VAL A 114 8.73 11.64 -0.52
N ASN A 115 9.65 11.38 -1.47
CA ASN A 115 11.06 11.72 -1.31
C ASN A 115 11.30 13.24 -1.32
N ASP A 116 10.64 13.98 -2.22
CA ASP A 116 10.70 15.45 -2.24
C ASP A 116 10.25 16.03 -0.88
N LEU A 117 9.17 15.51 -0.31
CA LEU A 117 8.70 15.86 1.03
C LEU A 117 9.74 15.58 2.12
N ALA A 118 10.34 14.39 2.09
CA ALA A 118 11.31 13.96 3.10
C ALA A 118 12.62 14.74 3.02
N THR A 119 12.93 15.33 1.86
CA THR A 119 14.18 16.06 1.60
C THR A 119 13.99 17.58 1.43
N ALA A 120 12.76 18.09 1.62
CA ALA A 120 12.46 19.52 1.51
C ALA A 120 13.35 20.36 2.42
N GLU A 121 13.84 21.49 1.92
CA GLU A 121 14.81 22.35 2.61
C GLU A 121 14.22 22.96 3.89
N ASN A 122 12.89 23.14 3.93
CA ASN A 122 12.21 23.70 5.09
C ASN A 122 10.77 23.20 5.22
N GLN A 123 10.21 23.40 6.40
CA GLN A 123 8.86 22.95 6.73
C GLN A 123 7.77 23.59 5.86
N GLN A 124 7.96 24.85 5.45
CA GLN A 124 6.98 25.55 4.62
C GLN A 124 6.91 24.91 3.22
N GLU A 125 8.04 24.56 2.63
CA GLU A 125 8.09 23.85 1.35
C GLU A 125 7.47 22.47 1.45
N ALA A 126 7.80 21.70 2.48
CA ALA A 126 7.19 20.39 2.72
C ALA A 126 5.66 20.48 2.85
N LEU A 127 5.16 21.47 3.61
CA LEU A 127 3.72 21.68 3.75
C LEU A 127 3.06 22.10 2.43
N ALA A 128 3.73 22.91 1.61
CA ALA A 128 3.21 23.29 0.28
C ALA A 128 3.06 22.05 -0.61
N ILE A 129 4.12 21.24 -0.74
CA ILE A 129 4.07 19.97 -1.50
C ILE A 129 2.95 19.06 -1.00
N ALA A 130 2.85 18.89 0.32
CA ALA A 130 1.87 18.00 0.92
C ALA A 130 0.43 18.50 0.73
N SER A 131 0.16 19.79 0.88
CA SER A 131 -1.18 20.37 0.70
C SER A 131 -1.67 20.28 -0.75
N GLU A 132 -0.77 20.39 -1.72
CA GLU A 132 -1.07 20.23 -3.14
C GLU A 132 -1.34 18.76 -3.53
N THR A 133 -0.78 17.84 -2.78
CA THR A 133 -0.89 16.39 -3.07
C THR A 133 -2.03 15.75 -2.28
N TRP A 134 -2.16 16.09 -1.00
CA TRP A 134 -3.15 15.53 -0.08
C TRP A 134 -3.97 16.62 0.56
N SER A 135 -5.23 16.72 0.21
CA SER A 135 -6.15 17.77 0.69
C SER A 135 -6.45 17.70 2.20
N ALA A 136 -6.14 16.60 2.87
CA ALA A 136 -6.47 16.34 4.27
C ALA A 136 -5.21 16.18 5.16
N LEU A 137 -4.43 17.25 5.29
CA LEU A 137 -3.28 17.29 6.23
C LEU A 137 -3.64 17.70 7.66
N GLY A 138 -4.92 17.76 7.99
CA GLY A 138 -5.39 18.24 9.29
C GLY A 138 -5.15 17.33 10.48
N GLU A 139 -4.37 16.24 10.35
CA GLU A 139 -4.08 15.32 11.44
C GLU A 139 -2.63 15.47 11.92
N ASP A 140 -2.45 15.48 13.25
CA ASP A 140 -1.21 15.81 13.97
C ASP A 140 0.05 15.04 13.53
N ASN A 141 -0.09 13.89 12.86
CA ASN A 141 1.03 13.05 12.43
C ASN A 141 1.11 12.80 10.92
N ALA A 142 0.25 13.42 10.09
CA ALA A 142 0.19 13.12 8.66
C ALA A 142 1.55 13.25 7.96
N MET A 143 2.27 14.35 8.19
CA MET A 143 3.60 14.56 7.60
C MET A 143 4.62 13.50 8.00
N LYS A 144 4.62 13.11 9.27
CA LYS A 144 5.52 12.06 9.78
C LYS A 144 5.20 10.70 9.16
N VAL A 145 3.91 10.39 9.00
CA VAL A 145 3.47 9.16 8.35
C VAL A 145 3.85 9.18 6.88
N ILE A 146 3.46 10.22 6.12
CA ILE A 146 3.73 10.32 4.68
C ILE A 146 5.22 10.20 4.38
N THR A 147 6.08 10.94 5.09
CA THR A 147 7.53 10.89 4.87
C THR A 147 8.16 9.54 5.24
N SER A 148 7.47 8.71 6.01
CA SER A 148 7.92 7.37 6.36
C SER A 148 7.62 6.31 5.29
N LEU A 149 6.67 6.57 4.39
CA LEU A 149 6.13 5.54 3.49
C LEU A 149 7.20 4.96 2.55
N ASN A 150 8.21 5.74 2.18
CA ASN A 150 9.32 5.28 1.33
C ASN A 150 10.52 4.69 2.11
N LYS A 151 10.44 4.56 3.43
CA LYS A 151 11.55 3.97 4.20
C LYS A 151 11.79 2.54 3.75
N THR A 152 13.06 2.20 3.55
CA THR A 152 13.47 0.84 3.22
C THR A 152 13.15 -0.08 4.39
N ASN A 153 12.37 -1.13 4.13
CA ASN A 153 12.04 -2.16 5.09
C ASN A 153 12.21 -3.52 4.41
N GLN A 154 12.96 -4.41 5.04
CA GLN A 154 13.23 -5.75 4.51
C GLN A 154 12.29 -6.83 5.10
N ALA A 155 11.36 -6.43 5.98
CA ALA A 155 10.52 -7.35 6.74
C ALA A 155 9.63 -8.24 5.86
N TYR A 156 9.30 -7.77 4.65
CA TYR A 156 8.42 -8.46 3.71
C TYR A 156 9.14 -9.05 2.50
N LYS A 157 10.49 -9.01 2.49
CA LYS A 157 11.27 -9.73 1.48
C LYS A 157 11.47 -11.18 1.92
N ASN A 158 11.37 -12.12 0.97
CA ASN A 158 11.59 -13.55 1.21
C ASN A 158 10.67 -14.11 2.31
N VAL A 159 9.37 -13.88 2.20
CA VAL A 159 8.37 -14.36 3.17
C VAL A 159 7.93 -15.81 2.93
N GLN A 160 8.40 -16.45 1.85
CA GLN A 160 8.06 -17.83 1.50
C GLN A 160 8.30 -18.78 2.67
N GLY A 161 7.33 -19.65 2.91
CA GLY A 161 7.37 -20.62 4.01
C GLY A 161 6.98 -20.05 5.38
N THR A 162 6.59 -18.79 5.50
CA THR A 162 6.16 -18.20 6.79
C THR A 162 5.01 -18.98 7.41
N MET A 163 4.00 -19.38 6.62
CA MET A 163 2.88 -20.21 7.10
C MET A 163 3.34 -21.62 7.53
N GLU A 164 4.29 -22.22 6.82
CA GLU A 164 4.85 -23.51 7.15
C GLU A 164 5.58 -23.47 8.49
N ASP A 165 6.34 -22.41 8.74
CA ASP A 165 7.05 -22.21 10.01
C ASP A 165 6.08 -21.98 11.18
N ILE A 166 4.97 -21.27 10.96
CA ILE A 166 3.92 -21.08 11.96
C ILE A 166 3.23 -22.40 12.32
N LYS A 167 2.98 -23.29 11.36
CA LYS A 167 2.42 -24.63 11.63
C LYS A 167 3.28 -25.46 12.55
N LYS A 168 4.60 -25.24 12.56
CA LYS A 168 5.55 -25.94 13.45
C LYS A 168 5.51 -25.41 14.88
N ILE A 169 5.04 -24.17 15.07
CA ILE A 169 4.88 -23.54 16.37
C ILE A 169 3.42 -23.75 16.82
N LYS A 170 3.19 -24.69 17.74
CA LYS A 170 1.84 -24.92 18.33
C LYS A 170 1.42 -23.73 19.21
N TYR A 171 0.82 -22.71 18.59
CA TYR A 171 0.10 -21.64 19.28
C TYR A 171 -1.37 -21.67 18.89
N ASP A 172 -2.24 -22.19 19.77
CA ASP A 172 -3.70 -22.34 19.56
C ASP A 172 -4.38 -21.01 19.18
N THR A 173 -3.89 -19.88 19.67
CA THR A 173 -4.44 -18.55 19.42
C THR A 173 -4.03 -17.96 18.08
N LEU A 174 -2.82 -18.21 17.60
CA LEU A 174 -2.35 -17.76 16.28
C LEU A 174 -3.04 -18.54 15.17
N GLU A 175 -3.13 -19.86 15.32
CA GLU A 175 -3.78 -20.74 14.33
C GLU A 175 -5.25 -20.38 14.11
N ALA A 176 -6.00 -20.04 15.17
CA ALA A 176 -7.39 -19.58 15.07
C ALA A 176 -7.49 -18.24 14.30
N ARG A 177 -6.56 -17.30 14.50
CA ARG A 177 -6.51 -16.02 13.77
C ARG A 177 -6.15 -16.23 12.30
N PHE A 178 -5.17 -17.08 12.00
CA PHE A 178 -4.80 -17.40 10.63
C PHE A 178 -5.90 -18.16 9.87
N GLN A 179 -6.63 -19.05 10.53
CA GLN A 179 -7.80 -19.70 9.94
C GLN A 179 -8.92 -18.68 9.63
N SER A 180 -9.11 -17.70 10.49
CA SER A 180 -10.06 -16.59 10.24
C SER A 180 -9.64 -15.73 9.06
N LEU A 181 -8.37 -15.32 9.00
CA LEU A 181 -7.77 -14.59 7.88
C LEU A 181 -7.88 -15.38 6.57
N GLY A 182 -7.56 -16.67 6.60
CA GLY A 182 -7.66 -17.56 5.44
C GLY A 182 -9.10 -17.69 4.92
N LYS A 183 -10.08 -17.82 5.81
CA LYS A 183 -11.49 -17.88 5.43
C LYS A 183 -11.98 -16.56 4.83
N LYS A 184 -11.61 -15.41 5.40
CA LYS A 184 -11.96 -14.09 4.87
C LYS A 184 -11.35 -13.89 3.49
N PHE A 185 -10.06 -14.19 3.31
CA PHE A 185 -9.42 -14.10 2.01
C PHE A 185 -10.10 -14.99 0.97
N GLN A 186 -10.42 -16.23 1.33
CA GLN A 186 -11.06 -17.17 0.43
C GLN A 186 -12.48 -16.74 0.04
N THR A 187 -13.28 -16.23 0.99
CA THR A 187 -14.68 -15.80 0.74
C THR A 187 -14.76 -14.42 0.10
N GLU A 188 -13.92 -13.47 0.48
CA GLU A 188 -14.08 -12.07 0.11
C GLU A 188 -13.18 -11.65 -1.07
N VAL A 189 -12.10 -12.39 -1.33
CA VAL A 189 -11.15 -12.10 -2.41
C VAL A 189 -11.14 -13.20 -3.49
N ALA A 190 -10.87 -14.43 -3.10
CA ALA A 190 -10.66 -15.51 -4.07
C ALA A 190 -11.97 -15.98 -4.74
N VAL A 191 -13.08 -16.10 -3.99
CA VAL A 191 -14.36 -16.52 -4.55
C VAL A 191 -14.97 -15.48 -5.49
N PRO A 192 -15.06 -14.17 -5.14
CA PRO A 192 -15.57 -13.15 -6.06
C PRO A 192 -14.72 -12.98 -7.33
N ILE A 193 -13.40 -13.20 -7.25
CA ILE A 193 -12.53 -13.18 -8.43
C ILE A 193 -12.82 -14.40 -9.32
N ALA A 194 -12.96 -15.59 -8.74
CA ALA A 194 -13.29 -16.80 -9.47
C ALA A 194 -14.68 -16.73 -10.12
N GLU A 195 -15.69 -16.23 -9.40
CA GLU A 195 -17.06 -16.07 -9.93
C GLU A 195 -17.14 -15.05 -11.07
N LYS A 196 -16.31 -14.01 -11.07
CA LYS A 196 -16.22 -13.04 -12.19
C LYS A 196 -15.41 -13.56 -13.37
N ALA A 197 -14.48 -14.48 -13.16
CA ALA A 197 -13.65 -15.05 -14.22
C ALA A 197 -14.32 -16.23 -14.95
N LEU A 198 -15.14 -17.01 -14.25
CA LEU A 198 -15.83 -18.18 -14.82
C LEU A 198 -16.76 -17.85 -16.00
N PRO A 199 -17.61 -16.81 -15.99
CA PRO A 199 -18.47 -16.49 -17.13
C PRO A 199 -17.69 -16.11 -18.40
N ALA A 200 -16.50 -15.52 -18.24
CA ALA A 200 -15.64 -15.13 -19.37
C ALA A 200 -14.93 -16.32 -20.03
N MET A 201 -14.92 -17.50 -19.40
CA MET A 201 -14.30 -18.72 -19.94
C MET A 201 -15.34 -19.64 -20.61
N GLU A 202 -16.65 -19.43 -20.39
CA GLU A 202 -17.72 -20.23 -21.02
C GLU A 202 -18.23 -19.63 -22.34
N GLU A 203 -17.87 -18.38 -22.67
CA GLU A 203 -18.21 -17.71 -23.93
C GLU A 203 -17.07 -17.72 -25.00
N GLY A 204 -16.03 -18.47 -24.83
CA GLY A 204 -14.92 -18.71 -25.76
C GLY A 204 -14.90 -20.16 -26.18
#